data_b28ba895c88f47c8c237295b57a3e78d
#
_entry.id   b28ba895c88f47c8c237295b57a3e78d
#
_cell.length_a   1.000
_cell.length_b   1.000
_cell.length_c   1.000
_cell.angle_alpha   90.00
_cell.angle_beta   90.00
_cell.angle_gamma   90.00
#
_symmetry.space_group_name_H-M   'P 1'
#
loop_
_entity.id
_entity.type
_entity.pdbx_description
1 polymer ?
#
loop_
_entity_poly.entity_id
_entity_poly.type
_entity_poly.pdbx_seq_one_letter_code
_entity_poly.pdbx_strand_id
1 'polypeptide(L)' 'MAGKLRDGARCKVIGGTHAGKSGTVSDIKTSKTGHVTITVTQASGVKFKTLAKNVVVVGR' A
#
# COMPACT_ATOMS: atom_id res chain seq x y z
N MET A 1 0.07 -10.60 14.93
CA MET A 1 -1.06 -10.52 14.03
C MET A 1 -0.82 -9.51 12.94
N ALA A 2 -1.11 -9.90 11.71
CA ALA A 2 -0.90 -8.99 10.60
C ALA A 2 -1.77 -7.75 10.76
N GLY A 3 -1.20 -6.61 10.54
CA GLY A 3 -1.94 -5.38 10.60
C GLY A 3 -2.89 -5.25 9.44
N LYS A 4 -3.96 -4.53 9.65
CA LYS A 4 -4.86 -4.18 8.58
C LYS A 4 -4.31 -3.00 7.81
N LEU A 5 -4.59 -3.00 6.54
CA LEU A 5 -4.24 -1.89 5.69
C LEU A 5 -5.08 -0.68 6.09
N ARG A 6 -4.44 0.43 6.40
CA ARG A 6 -5.14 1.64 6.77
C ARG A 6 -4.24 2.84 6.55
N ASP A 7 -4.87 4.00 6.57
CA ASP A 7 -4.18 5.26 6.40
C ASP A 7 -3.07 5.41 7.43
N GLY A 8 -1.89 5.71 6.97
CA GLY A 8 -0.75 5.89 7.85
C GLY A 8 0.02 4.62 8.17
N ALA A 9 -0.47 3.46 7.74
CA ALA A 9 0.23 2.20 7.97
C ALA A 9 1.45 2.10 7.06
N ARG A 10 2.50 1.50 7.57
CA ARG A 10 3.65 1.21 6.73
C ARG A 10 3.42 -0.05 5.95
N CYS A 11 3.87 -0.06 4.71
CA CYS A 11 3.69 -1.22 3.85
C CYS A 11 4.88 -1.44 2.95
N LYS A 12 4.97 -2.65 2.45
CA LYS A 12 5.96 -3.01 1.46
C LYS A 12 5.26 -3.62 0.27
N VAL A 13 5.62 -3.18 -0.93
CA VAL A 13 5.03 -3.70 -2.16
C VAL A 13 5.75 -4.99 -2.53
N ILE A 14 4.98 -6.05 -2.68
CA ILE A 14 5.53 -7.37 -2.96
C ILE A 14 5.19 -7.88 -4.35
N GLY A 15 4.37 -7.15 -5.09
CA GLY A 15 4.01 -7.57 -6.44
C GLY A 15 3.74 -6.39 -7.34
N GLY A 16 3.62 -6.67 -8.63
CA GLY A 16 3.33 -5.65 -9.61
C GLY A 16 4.56 -4.85 -10.01
N THR A 17 4.32 -3.75 -10.68
CA THR A 17 5.40 -2.91 -11.23
C THR A 17 6.28 -2.32 -10.14
N HIS A 18 5.70 -2.08 -8.97
CA HIS A 18 6.41 -1.40 -7.89
C HIS A 18 6.95 -2.36 -6.84
N ALA A 19 7.05 -3.65 -7.17
CA ALA A 19 7.55 -4.64 -6.22
C ALA A 19 8.92 -4.25 -5.69
N GLY A 20 9.11 -4.44 -4.39
CA GLY A 20 10.36 -4.09 -3.73
C GLY A 20 10.38 -2.71 -3.13
N LYS A 21 9.39 -1.89 -3.43
CA LYS A 21 9.28 -0.55 -2.84
C LYS A 21 8.49 -0.61 -1.54
N SER A 22 8.72 0.38 -0.71
CA SER A 22 8.00 0.47 0.56
C SER A 22 7.65 1.92 0.84
N GLY A 23 6.73 2.11 1.74
CA GLY A 23 6.29 3.45 2.10
C GLY A 23 5.12 3.41 3.05
N THR A 24 4.39 4.51 3.08
CA THR A 24 3.24 4.69 3.96
C THR A 24 1.97 4.68 3.13
N VAL A 25 0.99 3.93 3.59
CA VAL A 25 -0.31 3.85 2.92
C VAL A 25 -1.09 5.13 3.12
N SER A 26 -1.71 5.60 2.04
CA SER A 26 -2.67 6.70 2.12
C SER A 26 -3.73 6.48 1.04
N ASP A 27 -4.84 7.20 1.15
CA ASP A 27 -5.92 7.18 0.16
C ASP A 27 -6.37 5.77 -0.20
N ILE A 28 -6.80 5.03 0.77
CA ILE A 28 -7.34 3.69 0.54
C ILE A 28 -8.72 3.83 -0.12
N LYS A 29 -8.86 3.24 -1.30
CA LYS A 29 -10.13 3.28 -2.03
C LYS A 29 -10.54 1.88 -2.45
N THR A 30 -11.81 1.59 -2.29
CA THR A 30 -12.38 0.31 -2.71
C THR A 30 -13.22 0.55 -3.96
N SER A 31 -12.92 -0.18 -5.03
CA SER A 31 -13.70 -0.08 -6.25
C SER A 31 -14.99 -0.87 -6.12
N LYS A 32 -15.92 -0.62 -7.05
CA LYS A 32 -17.18 -1.34 -7.06
C LYS A 32 -17.00 -2.84 -7.28
N THR A 33 -15.91 -3.22 -7.90
CA THR A 33 -15.64 -4.63 -8.18
C THR A 33 -14.91 -5.32 -7.03
N GLY A 34 -14.68 -4.61 -5.94
CA GLY A 34 -14.05 -5.20 -4.76
C GLY A 34 -12.54 -5.07 -4.71
N HIS A 35 -11.96 -4.42 -5.68
CA HIS A 35 -10.52 -4.16 -5.65
C HIS A 35 -10.21 -2.97 -4.77
N VAL A 36 -9.20 -3.13 -3.94
CA VAL A 36 -8.78 -2.04 -3.07
C VAL A 36 -7.48 -1.46 -3.63
N THR A 37 -7.50 -0.17 -3.86
CA THR A 37 -6.35 0.58 -4.36
C THR A 37 -5.85 1.50 -3.27
N ILE A 38 -4.55 1.57 -3.13
CA ILE A 38 -3.93 2.45 -2.14
C ILE A 38 -2.87 3.31 -2.81
N THR A 39 -2.58 4.43 -2.18
CA THR A 39 -1.46 5.27 -2.56
C THR A 39 -0.34 5.02 -1.56
N VAL A 40 0.85 4.76 -2.06
CA VAL A 40 2.03 4.56 -1.22
C VAL A 40 2.93 5.77 -1.37
N THR A 41 3.29 6.38 -0.25
CA THR A 41 4.21 7.50 -0.21
C THR A 41 5.54 7.03 0.32
N GLN A 42 6.57 7.14 -0.48
CA GLN A 42 7.91 6.76 -0.07
C GLN A 42 8.56 7.86 0.76
N ALA A 43 9.61 7.51 1.48
CA ALA A 43 10.32 8.47 2.30
C ALA A 43 10.88 9.64 1.48
N SER A 44 11.19 9.39 0.23
CA SER A 44 11.68 10.44 -0.67
C SER A 44 10.58 11.41 -1.14
N GLY A 45 9.33 11.12 -0.80
CA GLY A 45 8.21 11.94 -1.23
C GLY A 45 7.54 11.45 -2.49
N VAL A 46 8.06 10.41 -3.09
CA VAL A 46 7.46 9.84 -4.29
C VAL A 46 6.19 9.09 -3.92
N LYS A 47 5.12 9.35 -4.67
CA LYS A 47 3.84 8.69 -4.45
C LYS A 47 3.50 7.84 -5.66
N PHE A 48 2.91 6.69 -5.41
CA PHE A 48 2.41 5.85 -6.48
C PHE A 48 1.20 5.07 -6.00
N LYS A 49 0.39 4.64 -6.94
CA LYS A 49 -0.80 3.84 -6.64
C LYS A 49 -0.52 2.37 -6.92
N THR A 50 -1.06 1.51 -6.09
CA THR A 50 -0.93 0.09 -6.28
C THR A 50 -2.14 -0.60 -5.67
N LEU A 51 -2.31 -1.87 -6.00
CA LEU A 51 -3.39 -2.65 -5.43
C LEU A 51 -3.02 -3.10 -4.02
N ALA A 52 -4.00 -3.09 -3.14
CA ALA A 52 -3.77 -3.52 -1.76
C ALA A 52 -3.26 -4.95 -1.68
N LYS A 53 -3.68 -5.81 -2.60
CA LYS A 53 -3.22 -7.20 -2.61
C LYS A 53 -1.75 -7.34 -2.95
N ASN A 54 -1.16 -6.30 -3.51
CA ASN A 54 0.26 -6.30 -3.89
C ASN A 54 1.17 -5.78 -2.79
N VAL A 55 0.62 -5.47 -1.64
CA VAL A 55 1.40 -4.96 -0.53
C VAL A 55 1.12 -5.77 0.73
N VAL A 56 2.08 -5.72 1.64
CA VAL A 56 1.89 -6.27 2.99
C VAL A 56 2.14 -5.15 3.97
N VAL A 57 1.37 -5.15 5.05
CA VAL A 57 1.57 -4.18 6.11
C VAL A 57 2.79 -4.61 6.91
N VAL A 58 3.74 -3.70 7.06
CA VAL A 58 4.94 -3.96 7.83
C VAL A 58 4.62 -3.67 9.29
N GLY A 59 4.82 -4.63 10.12
CA GLY A 59 4.49 -4.56 11.51
C GLY A 59 5.21 -3.44 12.22
N ARG A 60 4.57 -2.89 13.10
CA ARG A 60 4.95 -1.94 13.98
C ARG A 60 5.35 -0.97 13.68
#